data_d7ac1c5359011000533bdc5ac41f11c6
#
_entry.id   d7ac1c5359011000533bdc5ac41f11c6
#
_cell.length_a   1.000
_cell.length_b   1.000
_cell.length_c   1.000
_cell.angle_alpha   90.00
_cell.angle_beta   90.00
_cell.angle_gamma   90.00
#
_symmetry.space_group_name_H-M   'P 1'
#
loop_
_entity.id
_entity.type
_entity.pdbx_description
1 polymer ?
#
loop_
_entity_poly.entity_id
_entity_poly.type
_entity_poly.pdbx_seq_one_letter_code
_entity_poly.pdbx_strand_id
1 'polypeptide(L)'
;TYLELVRQTRGKIAFSVSLFILCPIPLLLLGGWADGTPKEDFAAGIGVAVLLVIVAVCLIFLLPAAFQLEKFEYLEKEDIALGYGIAGILERQKDDYAPIFRKSITQGVILCVLAVVPLMLTAAFQPSDRWMIASVGLLLAIVAAAVQFFIRAGMVQDSFNKLLQLEDYTAHEKMLNRKIGWFAGSYWCVVTAVYLGVSLWKDSW
;
A
#
# COMPACT_ATOMS: atom_id res chain seq x y z
N THR A 1 6.47 13.90 20.09
CA THR A 1 7.65 13.77 19.18
C THR A 1 7.23 13.09 17.87
N TYR A 2 8.00 13.29 16.78
CA TYR A 2 7.73 12.68 15.45
C TYR A 2 7.60 11.15 15.54
N LEU A 3 8.53 10.48 16.21
CA LEU A 3 8.51 9.02 16.38
C LEU A 3 7.26 8.52 17.11
N GLU A 4 6.79 9.27 18.08
CA GLU A 4 5.55 8.92 18.80
C GLU A 4 4.33 9.03 17.88
N LEU A 5 4.27 10.08 17.07
CA LEU A 5 3.21 10.26 16.08
C LEU A 5 3.23 9.10 15.05
N VAL A 6 4.40 8.73 14.52
CA VAL A 6 4.53 7.59 13.60
C VAL A 6 4.06 6.29 14.25
N ARG A 7 4.43 6.04 15.51
CA ARG A 7 3.97 4.86 16.25
C ARG A 7 2.46 4.81 16.44
N GLN A 8 1.81 5.94 16.66
CA GLN A 8 0.34 6.03 16.80
C GLN A 8 -0.36 5.89 15.44
N THR A 9 0.21 6.48 14.39
CA THR A 9 -0.43 6.61 13.09
C THR A 9 -0.21 5.37 12.20
N ARG A 10 0.91 4.65 12.36
CA ARG A 10 1.23 3.45 11.56
C ARG A 10 0.13 2.39 11.56
N GLY A 11 -0.53 2.20 12.70
CA GLY A 11 -1.63 1.23 12.82
C GLY A 11 -2.85 1.63 12.00
N LYS A 12 -3.20 2.91 12.01
CA LYS A 12 -4.33 3.46 11.24
C LYS A 12 -4.08 3.37 9.74
N ILE A 13 -2.87 3.74 9.29
CA ILE A 13 -2.48 3.67 7.89
C ILE A 13 -2.46 2.20 7.42
N ALA A 14 -1.80 1.31 8.18
CA ALA A 14 -1.75 -0.10 7.83
C ALA A 14 -3.15 -0.73 7.74
N PHE A 15 -4.05 -0.40 8.67
CA PHE A 15 -5.42 -0.87 8.63
C PHE A 15 -6.20 -0.33 7.42
N SER A 16 -6.09 0.97 7.11
CA SER A 16 -6.76 1.57 5.97
C SER A 16 -6.30 0.94 4.65
N VAL A 17 -4.98 0.75 4.47
CA VAL A 17 -4.43 0.12 3.26
C VAL A 17 -4.89 -1.34 3.14
N SER A 18 -4.90 -2.10 4.24
CA SER A 18 -5.40 -3.48 4.22
C SER A 18 -6.89 -3.53 3.86
N LEU A 19 -7.69 -2.61 4.39
CA LEU A 19 -9.11 -2.51 4.06
C LEU A 19 -9.31 -2.15 2.57
N PHE A 20 -8.43 -1.33 1.98
CA PHE A 20 -8.40 -1.04 0.56
C PHE A 20 -8.16 -2.30 -0.29
N ILE A 21 -7.23 -3.16 0.14
CA ILE A 21 -6.95 -4.44 -0.55
C ILE A 21 -8.15 -5.40 -0.45
N LEU A 22 -8.88 -5.36 0.67
CA LEU A 22 -10.08 -6.19 0.87
C LEU A 22 -11.34 -5.65 0.15
N CYS A 23 -11.29 -4.40 -0.30
CA CYS A 23 -12.42 -3.69 -0.91
C CYS A 23 -13.07 -4.44 -2.10
N PRO A 24 -12.34 -5.11 -3.03
CA PRO A 24 -12.95 -5.83 -4.14
C PRO A 24 -13.60 -7.17 -3.76
N ILE A 25 -13.34 -7.71 -2.56
CA ILE A 25 -13.87 -9.02 -2.16
C ILE A 25 -15.41 -9.08 -2.19
N PRO A 26 -16.16 -8.13 -1.60
CA PRO A 26 -17.61 -8.15 -1.66
C PRO A 26 -18.15 -8.14 -3.09
N LEU A 27 -17.53 -7.36 -3.98
CA LEU A 27 -17.91 -7.29 -5.38
C LEU A 27 -17.69 -8.64 -6.09
N LEU A 28 -16.53 -9.27 -5.87
CA LEU A 28 -16.20 -10.58 -6.45
C LEU A 28 -17.14 -11.67 -5.96
N LEU A 29 -17.45 -11.69 -4.66
CA LEU A 29 -18.34 -12.70 -4.08
C LEU A 29 -19.78 -12.51 -4.57
N LEU A 30 -20.31 -11.29 -4.57
CA LEU A 30 -21.67 -11.01 -5.02
C LEU A 30 -21.83 -11.25 -6.53
N GLY A 31 -20.88 -10.81 -7.35
CA GLY A 31 -20.86 -11.07 -8.78
C GLY A 31 -20.81 -12.55 -9.11
N GLY A 32 -19.87 -13.28 -8.51
CA GLY A 32 -19.74 -14.71 -8.76
C GLY A 32 -20.88 -15.61 -8.19
N TRP A 33 -21.61 -15.12 -7.21
CA TRP A 33 -22.81 -15.83 -6.73
C TRP A 33 -24.05 -15.55 -7.58
N ALA A 34 -24.11 -14.40 -8.21
CA ALA A 34 -25.22 -13.98 -9.05
C ALA A 34 -25.04 -14.36 -10.53
N ASP A 35 -23.85 -14.83 -10.90
CA ASP A 35 -23.52 -15.21 -12.26
C ASP A 35 -24.52 -16.23 -12.84
N GLY A 36 -25.01 -15.94 -14.05
CA GLY A 36 -26.04 -16.76 -14.70
C GLY A 36 -27.45 -16.63 -14.11
N THR A 37 -27.71 -15.70 -13.19
CA THR A 37 -29.06 -15.44 -12.65
C THR A 37 -29.62 -14.12 -13.22
N PRO A 38 -30.98 -14.00 -13.34
CA PRO A 38 -31.61 -12.76 -13.82
C PRO A 38 -31.41 -11.57 -12.87
N LYS A 39 -30.69 -11.73 -11.76
CA LYS A 39 -30.37 -10.69 -10.77
C LYS A 39 -28.89 -10.28 -10.79
N GLU A 40 -28.14 -10.67 -11.81
CA GLU A 40 -26.71 -10.40 -11.94
C GLU A 40 -26.41 -8.89 -11.90
N ASP A 41 -27.12 -8.09 -12.71
CA ASP A 41 -26.94 -6.62 -12.74
C ASP A 41 -27.26 -5.97 -11.39
N PHE A 42 -28.27 -6.47 -10.68
CA PHE A 42 -28.63 -5.96 -9.35
C PHE A 42 -27.57 -6.32 -8.29
N ALA A 43 -27.04 -7.53 -8.32
CA ALA A 43 -25.99 -7.98 -7.42
C ALA A 43 -24.67 -7.23 -7.68
N ALA A 44 -24.32 -7.00 -8.94
CA ALA A 44 -23.18 -6.18 -9.33
C ALA A 44 -23.33 -4.74 -8.83
N GLY A 45 -24.52 -4.14 -8.99
CA GLY A 45 -24.81 -2.80 -8.48
C GLY A 45 -24.64 -2.66 -6.97
N ILE A 46 -25.15 -3.64 -6.19
CA ILE A 46 -24.93 -3.69 -4.74
C ILE A 46 -23.45 -3.87 -4.42
N GLY A 47 -22.75 -4.74 -5.14
CA GLY A 47 -21.32 -4.97 -4.94
C GLY A 47 -20.50 -3.68 -5.12
N VAL A 48 -20.79 -2.90 -6.15
CA VAL A 48 -20.16 -1.58 -6.40
C VAL A 48 -20.52 -0.59 -5.30
N ALA A 49 -21.76 -0.53 -4.85
CA ALA A 49 -22.17 0.37 -3.76
C ALA A 49 -21.42 0.05 -2.46
N VAL A 50 -21.32 -1.22 -2.09
CA VAL A 50 -20.56 -1.69 -0.92
C VAL A 50 -19.08 -1.33 -1.05
N LEU A 51 -18.49 -1.54 -2.24
CA LEU A 51 -17.11 -1.17 -2.53
C LEU A 51 -16.89 0.33 -2.30
N LEU A 52 -17.75 1.21 -2.81
CA LEU A 52 -17.63 2.65 -2.62
C LEU A 52 -17.76 3.07 -1.15
N VAL A 53 -18.63 2.43 -0.39
CA VAL A 53 -18.76 2.67 1.06
C VAL A 53 -17.47 2.28 1.79
N ILE A 54 -16.88 1.14 1.47
CA ILE A 54 -15.60 0.70 2.06
C ILE A 54 -14.49 1.67 1.71
N VAL A 55 -14.40 2.13 0.46
CA VAL A 55 -13.44 3.15 0.04
C VAL A 55 -13.60 4.44 0.83
N ALA A 56 -14.83 4.93 1.01
CA ALA A 56 -15.10 6.13 1.79
C ALA A 56 -14.63 5.96 3.26
N VAL A 57 -14.89 4.83 3.88
CA VAL A 57 -14.41 4.50 5.23
C VAL A 57 -12.88 4.47 5.28
N CYS A 58 -12.22 3.86 4.28
CA CYS A 58 -10.75 3.87 4.20
C CYS A 58 -10.18 5.30 4.17
N LEU A 59 -10.79 6.20 3.38
CA LEU A 59 -10.34 7.58 3.26
C LEU A 59 -10.53 8.36 4.56
N ILE A 60 -11.61 8.12 5.31
CA ILE A 60 -11.86 8.75 6.62
C ILE A 60 -10.73 8.45 7.61
N PHE A 61 -10.14 7.26 7.57
CA PHE A 61 -9.01 6.90 8.44
C PHE A 61 -7.66 7.31 7.85
N LEU A 62 -7.49 7.24 6.53
CA LEU A 62 -6.22 7.48 5.86
C LEU A 62 -5.88 8.98 5.79
N LEU A 63 -6.84 9.83 5.39
CA LEU A 63 -6.60 11.26 5.19
C LEU A 63 -6.14 11.99 6.47
N PRO A 64 -6.80 11.82 7.64
CA PRO A 64 -6.32 12.47 8.86
C PRO A 64 -4.94 11.97 9.29
N ALA A 65 -4.63 10.71 9.03
CA ALA A 65 -3.32 10.15 9.33
C ALA A 65 -2.23 10.73 8.41
N ALA A 66 -2.52 10.89 7.12
CA ALA A 66 -1.62 11.50 6.16
C ALA A 66 -1.37 12.98 6.48
N PHE A 67 -2.40 13.77 6.73
CA PHE A 67 -2.27 15.19 7.10
C PHE A 67 -1.49 15.43 8.41
N GLN A 68 -1.55 14.49 9.35
CA GLN A 68 -0.73 14.58 10.57
C GLN A 68 0.75 14.37 10.27
N LEU A 69 1.09 13.50 9.32
CA LEU A 69 2.48 13.25 8.91
C LEU A 69 3.02 14.36 8.00
N GLU A 70 2.16 15.00 7.20
CA GLU A 70 2.51 16.12 6.32
C GLU A 70 3.16 17.29 7.09
N LYS A 71 2.74 17.52 8.34
CA LYS A 71 3.38 18.55 9.21
C LYS A 71 4.88 18.35 9.41
N PHE A 72 5.38 17.16 9.15
CA PHE A 72 6.80 16.81 9.28
C PHE A 72 7.48 16.60 7.92
N GLU A 73 6.84 17.03 6.82
CA GLU A 73 7.39 16.94 5.47
C GLU A 73 8.71 17.74 5.32
N TYR A 74 8.91 18.76 6.16
CA TYR A 74 10.18 19.51 6.19
C TYR A 74 11.38 18.62 6.52
N LEU A 75 11.18 17.50 7.26
CA LEU A 75 12.25 16.53 7.55
C LEU A 75 12.76 15.83 6.28
N GLU A 76 11.94 15.76 5.23
CA GLU A 76 12.33 15.20 3.93
C GLU A 76 13.01 16.23 3.02
N LYS A 77 12.60 17.50 3.14
CA LYS A 77 13.03 18.58 2.22
C LYS A 77 14.24 19.34 2.70
N GLU A 78 14.39 19.49 4.01
CA GLU A 78 15.45 20.28 4.62
C GLU A 78 16.54 19.40 5.21
N ASP A 79 17.78 19.90 5.19
CA ASP A 79 18.91 19.24 5.84
C ASP A 79 18.87 19.59 7.33
N ILE A 80 18.70 18.57 8.16
CA ILE A 80 18.57 18.74 9.61
C ILE A 80 19.90 18.37 10.27
N ALA A 81 20.55 19.34 10.92
CA ALA A 81 21.68 19.08 11.78
C ALA A 81 21.18 18.59 13.15
N LEU A 82 21.25 17.28 13.39
CA LEU A 82 20.96 16.72 14.71
C LEU A 82 22.08 17.10 15.69
N GLY A 83 21.72 17.55 16.90
CA GLY A 83 22.70 17.78 17.97
C GLY A 83 23.49 16.50 18.29
N TYR A 84 24.78 16.65 18.55
CA TYR A 84 25.77 15.56 18.65
C TYR A 84 25.41 14.40 19.59
N GLY A 85 24.53 14.60 20.58
CA GLY A 85 24.08 13.53 21.50
C GLY A 85 22.81 12.80 21.05
N ILE A 86 22.00 13.42 20.20
CA ILE A 86 20.70 12.86 19.78
C ILE A 86 20.90 11.83 18.68
N ALA A 87 21.84 12.04 17.79
CA ALA A 87 22.15 11.12 16.69
C ALA A 87 22.54 9.73 17.22
N GLY A 88 23.44 9.62 18.19
CA GLY A 88 23.83 8.34 18.75
C GLY A 88 22.73 7.60 19.50
N ILE A 89 21.78 8.32 20.11
CA ILE A 89 20.61 7.70 20.75
C ILE A 89 19.67 7.12 19.69
N LEU A 90 19.45 7.83 18.58
CA LEU A 90 18.61 7.39 17.47
C LEU A 90 19.22 6.21 16.72
N GLU A 91 20.54 6.21 16.49
CA GLU A 91 21.24 5.06 15.90
C GLU A 91 21.07 3.82 16.74
N ARG A 92 21.25 3.91 18.05
CA ARG A 92 21.06 2.79 18.94
C ARG A 92 19.61 2.27 18.92
N GLN A 93 18.62 3.18 18.91
CA GLN A 93 17.20 2.76 18.79
C GLN A 93 16.89 2.11 17.45
N LYS A 94 17.52 2.56 16.36
CA LYS A 94 17.42 1.93 15.03
C LYS A 94 18.00 0.53 15.05
N ASP A 95 19.19 0.34 15.65
CA ASP A 95 19.83 -0.97 15.76
C ASP A 95 19.03 -1.94 16.62
N ASP A 96 18.47 -1.47 17.72
CA ASP A 96 17.57 -2.26 18.58
C ASP A 96 16.27 -2.65 17.84
N TYR A 97 15.82 -1.83 16.90
CA TYR A 97 14.63 -2.12 16.09
C TYR A 97 14.91 -3.01 14.87
N ALA A 98 16.13 -3.05 14.37
CA ALA A 98 16.51 -3.80 13.16
C ALA A 98 16.10 -5.29 13.17
N PRO A 99 16.24 -6.07 14.27
CA PRO A 99 15.80 -7.46 14.29
C PRO A 99 14.28 -7.60 14.20
N ILE A 100 13.52 -6.65 14.78
CA ILE A 100 12.04 -6.62 14.71
C ILE A 100 11.62 -6.33 13.28
N PHE A 101 12.25 -5.35 12.62
CA PHE A 101 12.02 -5.00 11.23
C PHE A 101 12.25 -6.21 10.31
N ARG A 102 13.44 -6.85 10.39
CA ARG A 102 13.78 -8.02 9.57
C ARG A 102 12.76 -9.16 9.76
N LYS A 103 12.38 -9.46 11.01
CA LYS A 103 11.39 -10.49 11.31
C LYS A 103 10.03 -10.16 10.68
N SER A 104 9.55 -8.92 10.79
CA SER A 104 8.27 -8.49 10.22
C SER A 104 8.27 -8.57 8.70
N ILE A 105 9.35 -8.14 8.04
CA ILE A 105 9.49 -8.23 6.58
C ILE A 105 9.51 -9.70 6.14
N THR A 106 10.29 -10.55 6.81
CA THR A 106 10.35 -11.99 6.50
C THR A 106 8.98 -12.65 6.63
N GLN A 107 8.24 -12.36 7.71
CA GLN A 107 6.88 -12.87 7.89
C GLN A 107 5.93 -12.39 6.79
N GLY A 108 5.99 -11.11 6.42
CA GLY A 108 5.20 -10.56 5.32
C GLY A 108 5.49 -11.24 3.98
N VAL A 109 6.77 -11.47 3.66
CA VAL A 109 7.18 -12.16 2.41
C VAL A 109 6.68 -13.61 2.40
N ILE A 110 6.83 -14.35 3.50
CA ILE A 110 6.33 -15.73 3.63
C ILE A 110 4.81 -15.77 3.41
N LEU A 111 4.06 -14.84 4.03
CA LEU A 111 2.60 -14.74 3.83
C LEU A 111 2.23 -14.44 2.38
N CYS A 112 2.96 -13.55 1.69
CA CYS A 112 2.72 -13.27 0.28
C CYS A 112 2.93 -14.52 -0.60
N VAL A 113 3.98 -15.29 -0.35
CA VAL A 113 4.23 -16.53 -1.09
C VAL A 113 3.15 -17.57 -0.81
N LEU A 114 2.78 -17.75 0.47
CA LEU A 114 1.72 -18.68 0.86
C LEU A 114 0.34 -18.27 0.36
N ALA A 115 0.10 -16.98 0.12
CA ALA A 115 -1.18 -16.48 -0.40
C ALA A 115 -1.53 -17.05 -1.77
N VAL A 116 -0.53 -17.40 -2.59
CA VAL A 116 -0.75 -17.95 -3.93
C VAL A 116 -1.13 -19.44 -3.90
N VAL A 117 -0.77 -20.17 -2.84
CA VAL A 117 -0.98 -21.62 -2.74
C VAL A 117 -2.47 -22.02 -2.87
N PRO A 118 -3.43 -21.40 -2.16
CA PRO A 118 -4.84 -21.75 -2.32
C PRO A 118 -5.34 -21.56 -3.75
N LEU A 119 -4.89 -20.51 -4.44
CA LEU A 119 -5.26 -20.24 -5.83
C LEU A 119 -4.72 -21.33 -6.77
N MET A 120 -3.47 -21.74 -6.60
CA MET A 120 -2.88 -22.81 -7.41
C MET A 120 -3.56 -24.16 -7.17
N LEU A 121 -3.93 -24.47 -5.92
CA LEU A 121 -4.65 -25.69 -5.59
C LEU A 121 -6.05 -25.70 -6.24
N THR A 122 -6.80 -24.62 -6.15
CA THR A 122 -8.12 -24.53 -6.80
C THR A 122 -8.02 -24.61 -8.31
N ALA A 123 -7.03 -23.98 -8.93
CA ALA A 123 -6.78 -24.09 -10.37
C ALA A 123 -6.45 -25.53 -10.81
N ALA A 124 -5.68 -26.28 -10.00
CA ALA A 124 -5.29 -27.66 -10.31
C ALA A 124 -6.47 -28.64 -10.23
N PHE A 125 -7.39 -28.46 -9.27
CA PHE A 125 -8.54 -29.34 -9.07
C PHE A 125 -9.75 -28.99 -9.93
N GLN A 126 -9.72 -27.87 -10.66
CA GLN A 126 -10.81 -27.37 -11.52
C GLN A 126 -12.20 -27.44 -10.84
N PRO A 127 -12.37 -26.91 -9.63
CA PRO A 127 -13.66 -26.87 -8.98
C PRO A 127 -14.60 -25.88 -9.69
N SER A 128 -15.87 -25.82 -9.23
CA SER A 128 -16.81 -24.82 -9.73
C SER A 128 -16.30 -23.38 -9.53
N ASP A 129 -16.73 -22.46 -10.39
CA ASP A 129 -16.32 -21.03 -10.40
C ASP A 129 -16.42 -20.36 -9.04
N ARG A 130 -17.36 -20.76 -8.20
CA ARG A 130 -17.53 -20.28 -6.82
C ARG A 130 -16.31 -20.52 -5.93
N TRP A 131 -15.65 -21.67 -6.05
CA TRP A 131 -14.44 -21.96 -5.29
C TRP A 131 -13.24 -21.18 -5.80
N MET A 132 -13.21 -20.93 -7.10
CA MET A 132 -12.19 -20.09 -7.71
C MET A 132 -12.27 -18.65 -7.19
N ILE A 133 -13.47 -18.07 -7.15
CA ILE A 133 -13.72 -16.75 -6.61
C ILE A 133 -13.39 -16.68 -5.10
N ALA A 134 -13.77 -17.69 -4.33
CA ALA A 134 -13.45 -17.77 -2.91
C ALA A 134 -11.94 -17.84 -2.65
N SER A 135 -11.17 -18.54 -3.51
CA SER A 135 -9.70 -18.62 -3.41
C SER A 135 -9.02 -17.28 -3.69
N VAL A 136 -9.56 -16.49 -4.64
CA VAL A 136 -9.09 -15.12 -4.89
C VAL A 136 -9.38 -14.23 -3.69
N GLY A 137 -10.57 -14.33 -3.09
CA GLY A 137 -10.89 -13.62 -1.85
C GLY A 137 -9.95 -13.96 -0.70
N LEU A 138 -9.61 -15.23 -0.53
CA LEU A 138 -8.66 -15.71 0.47
C LEU A 138 -7.24 -15.18 0.19
N LEU A 139 -6.80 -15.20 -1.06
CA LEU A 139 -5.52 -14.62 -1.48
C LEU A 139 -5.45 -13.13 -1.08
N LEU A 140 -6.47 -12.33 -1.41
CA LEU A 140 -6.52 -10.92 -1.04
C LEU A 140 -6.48 -10.71 0.48
N ALA A 141 -7.16 -11.56 1.25
CA ALA A 141 -7.15 -11.49 2.71
C ALA A 141 -5.75 -11.76 3.29
N ILE A 142 -5.04 -12.77 2.79
CA ILE A 142 -3.67 -13.09 3.22
C ILE A 142 -2.71 -11.97 2.82
N VAL A 143 -2.81 -11.43 1.59
CA VAL A 143 -2.01 -10.30 1.11
C VAL A 143 -2.27 -9.05 1.96
N ALA A 144 -3.53 -8.76 2.31
CA ALA A 144 -3.87 -7.64 3.19
C ALA A 144 -3.19 -7.78 4.58
N ALA A 145 -3.13 -8.99 5.12
CA ALA A 145 -2.40 -9.26 6.37
C ALA A 145 -0.89 -9.07 6.20
N ALA A 146 -0.30 -9.55 5.10
CA ALA A 146 1.13 -9.36 4.82
C ALA A 146 1.50 -7.88 4.69
N VAL A 147 0.69 -7.08 4.00
CA VAL A 147 0.90 -5.64 3.83
C VAL A 147 0.85 -4.89 5.16
N GLN A 148 0.05 -5.35 6.13
CA GLN A 148 0.09 -4.78 7.48
C GLN A 148 1.46 -4.91 8.15
N PHE A 149 2.13 -6.05 7.99
CA PHE A 149 3.48 -6.23 8.51
C PHE A 149 4.46 -5.28 7.83
N PHE A 150 4.41 -5.14 6.50
CA PHE A 150 5.28 -4.24 5.75
C PHE A 150 5.09 -2.78 6.15
N ILE A 151 3.86 -2.29 6.20
CA ILE A 151 3.59 -0.89 6.53
C ILE A 151 4.01 -0.57 7.97
N ARG A 152 3.61 -1.41 8.93
CA ARG A 152 3.93 -1.16 10.35
C ARG A 152 5.43 -1.18 10.63
N ALA A 153 6.16 -2.07 9.99
CA ALA A 153 7.61 -2.17 10.14
C ALA A 153 8.34 -1.09 9.34
N GLY A 154 7.92 -0.89 8.08
CA GLY A 154 8.52 0.09 7.17
C GLY A 154 8.41 1.51 7.65
N MET A 155 7.24 1.95 8.13
CA MET A 155 7.04 3.32 8.63
C MET A 155 7.97 3.68 9.80
N VAL A 156 8.24 2.72 10.70
CA VAL A 156 9.16 2.96 11.82
C VAL A 156 10.60 3.01 11.33
N GLN A 157 11.01 2.11 10.46
CA GLN A 157 12.35 2.12 9.88
C GLN A 157 12.60 3.39 9.08
N ASP A 158 11.64 3.79 8.26
CA ASP A 158 11.69 5.00 7.46
C ASP A 158 11.78 6.27 8.33
N SER A 159 11.08 6.30 9.47
CA SER A 159 11.17 7.42 10.41
C SER A 159 12.55 7.58 11.04
N PHE A 160 13.28 6.48 11.29
CA PHE A 160 14.67 6.56 11.72
C PHE A 160 15.58 7.05 10.60
N ASN A 161 15.38 6.56 9.35
CA ASN A 161 16.17 7.01 8.20
C ASN A 161 15.97 8.50 7.91
N LYS A 162 14.74 9.00 8.02
CA LYS A 162 14.41 10.44 7.88
C LYS A 162 15.13 11.29 8.93
N LEU A 163 15.07 10.89 10.20
CA LEU A 163 15.71 11.65 11.28
C LEU A 163 17.23 11.62 11.20
N LEU A 164 17.81 10.47 10.85
CA LEU A 164 19.26 10.30 10.73
C LEU A 164 19.80 10.77 9.36
N GLN A 165 18.95 11.22 8.45
CA GLN A 165 19.33 11.64 7.08
C GLN A 165 20.10 10.54 6.33
N LEU A 166 19.61 9.28 6.43
CA LEU A 166 20.23 8.10 5.81
C LEU A 166 19.46 7.66 4.56
N GLU A 167 20.10 6.85 3.74
CA GLU A 167 19.51 6.29 2.51
C GLU A 167 18.97 7.39 1.58
N ASP A 168 17.67 7.35 1.23
CA ASP A 168 17.01 8.31 0.33
C ASP A 168 16.94 9.75 0.90
N TYR A 169 17.22 9.93 2.19
CA TYR A 169 17.16 11.22 2.88
C TYR A 169 18.52 11.93 3.00
N THR A 170 19.57 11.42 2.36
CA THR A 170 20.87 12.12 2.26
C THR A 170 20.73 13.39 1.39
N ALA A 171 21.52 14.41 1.68
CA ALA A 171 21.50 15.68 0.93
C ALA A 171 21.70 15.46 -0.58
N HIS A 172 22.52 14.48 -0.96
CA HIS A 172 22.75 14.11 -2.37
C HIS A 172 21.51 13.50 -3.02
N GLU A 173 20.86 12.54 -2.37
CA GLU A 173 19.65 11.88 -2.87
C GLU A 173 18.46 12.85 -2.94
N LYS A 174 18.31 13.74 -1.98
CA LYS A 174 17.29 14.80 -2.01
C LYS A 174 17.41 15.67 -3.25
N MET A 175 18.65 16.07 -3.62
CA MET A 175 18.90 16.85 -4.84
C MET A 175 18.61 16.03 -6.12
N LEU A 176 18.98 14.75 -6.14
CA LEU A 176 18.70 13.85 -7.26
C LEU A 176 17.20 13.63 -7.42
N ASN A 177 16.49 13.29 -6.35
CA ASN A 177 15.06 13.06 -6.37
C ASN A 177 14.27 14.29 -6.82
N ARG A 178 14.71 15.49 -6.43
CA ARG A 178 14.10 16.74 -6.90
C ARG A 178 14.27 16.96 -8.41
N LYS A 179 15.42 16.59 -8.98
CA LYS A 179 15.68 16.67 -10.42
C LYS A 179 14.97 15.57 -11.19
N ILE A 180 15.05 14.33 -10.72
CA ILE A 180 14.47 13.16 -11.37
C ILE A 180 12.93 13.20 -11.31
N GLY A 181 12.34 13.70 -10.21
CA GLY A 181 10.89 13.78 -10.05
C GLY A 181 10.22 14.63 -11.14
N TRP A 182 10.85 15.74 -11.55
CA TRP A 182 10.35 16.56 -12.65
C TRP A 182 10.43 15.82 -13.98
N PHE A 183 11.55 15.13 -14.26
CA PHE A 183 11.71 14.31 -15.47
C PHE A 183 10.74 13.12 -15.51
N ALA A 184 10.60 12.39 -14.41
CA ALA A 184 9.67 11.25 -14.32
C ALA A 184 8.22 11.68 -14.54
N GLY A 185 7.79 12.79 -13.93
CA GLY A 185 6.46 13.36 -14.14
C GLY A 185 6.19 13.72 -15.60
N SER A 186 7.13 14.43 -16.23
CA SER A 186 7.04 14.80 -17.64
C SER A 186 7.01 13.57 -18.56
N TYR A 187 7.86 12.59 -18.31
CA TYR A 187 7.91 11.34 -19.06
C TYR A 187 6.57 10.59 -19.02
N TRP A 188 6.01 10.39 -17.83
CA TRP A 188 4.73 9.69 -17.67
C TRP A 188 3.56 10.45 -18.31
N CYS A 189 3.55 11.80 -18.25
CA CYS A 189 2.56 12.61 -18.94
C CYS A 189 2.62 12.43 -20.46
N VAL A 190 3.82 12.42 -21.05
CA VAL A 190 4.02 12.20 -22.49
C VAL A 190 3.59 10.79 -22.89
N VAL A 191 4.01 9.76 -22.16
CA VAL A 191 3.63 8.35 -22.42
C VAL A 191 2.12 8.18 -22.36
N THR A 192 1.46 8.74 -21.36
CA THR A 192 0.00 8.66 -21.21
C THR A 192 -0.71 9.41 -22.35
N ALA A 193 -0.23 10.60 -22.71
CA ALA A 193 -0.80 11.37 -23.81
C ALA A 193 -0.68 10.64 -25.16
N VAL A 194 0.49 10.03 -25.44
CA VAL A 194 0.71 9.22 -26.64
C VAL A 194 -0.20 7.99 -26.63
N TYR A 195 -0.27 7.28 -25.51
CA TYR A 195 -1.13 6.11 -25.38
C TYR A 195 -2.60 6.44 -25.63
N LEU A 196 -3.11 7.48 -24.98
CA LEU A 196 -4.49 7.94 -25.17
C LEU A 196 -4.73 8.42 -26.62
N GLY A 197 -3.79 9.16 -27.22
CA GLY A 197 -3.88 9.62 -28.60
C GLY A 197 -3.98 8.45 -29.59
N VAL A 198 -3.14 7.43 -29.43
CA VAL A 198 -3.16 6.23 -30.28
C VAL A 198 -4.43 5.39 -30.04
N SER A 199 -4.87 5.25 -28.79
CA SER A 199 -6.09 4.51 -28.44
C SER A 199 -7.32 5.17 -29.07
N LEU A 200 -7.48 6.48 -28.88
CA LEU A 200 -8.61 7.22 -29.47
C LEU A 200 -8.56 7.25 -30.99
N TRP A 201 -7.37 7.30 -31.60
CA TRP A 201 -7.23 7.20 -33.06
C TRP A 201 -7.69 5.85 -33.57
N LYS A 202 -7.36 4.76 -32.85
CA LYS A 202 -7.73 3.40 -33.27
C LYS A 202 -9.23 3.12 -33.12
N ASP A 203 -9.89 3.71 -32.11
CA ASP A 203 -11.33 3.54 -31.86
C ASP A 203 -12.20 4.47 -32.76
N SER A 204 -11.58 5.39 -33.50
CA SER A 204 -12.30 6.33 -34.42
C SER A 204 -12.47 5.80 -35.86
N TRP A 205 -12.09 4.51 -36.13
CA TRP A 205 -12.28 3.86 -37.43
C TRP A 205 -13.12 2.59 -37.31
#